data_40e315316539fc29a881351b8b5831ca
#
_entry.id   40e315316539fc29a881351b8b5831ca
#
_cell.length_a   1.000
_cell.length_b   1.000
_cell.length_c   1.000
_cell.angle_alpha   90.00
_cell.angle_beta   90.00
_cell.angle_gamma   90.00
#
_symmetry.space_group_name_H-M   'P 1'
#
loop_
_entity.id
_entity.type
_entity.pdbx_description
1 polymer ?
#
loop_
_entity_poly.entity_id
_entity_poly.type
_entity_poly.pdbx_seq_one_letter_code
_entity_poly.pdbx_strand_id
1 'polypeptide(L)'
;GLMCMEISLKLNKDFERCLEDLKKKYGEDFEYINGVHSSQLDFSEFLSKFIQNDTMADATIDPNANARHKDIRSFMTEKGKSEDKLFGLNKIFLEIKEMWGLRTAKQWLEAEFSKALYLNDSSTASYFAYCWANDLTRLATEGLFFISDYNNQPPKHLTTFFDDVIEFVSFLSNRQSGAVGLPNILIWAYYFWKNDVESGYYLKDPDTYLRQNFQKLIYRLNQPFLRIDQCAFTNISIFDRPYLESLFGGIEFPDGSFVIDQIEELIKCQKVFMEVVSDVKKRTNVYVSR
;
A
#
# COMPACT_ATOMS: atom_id res chain seq x y z
N GLY A 1 -18.65 12.93 -7.13
CA GLY A 1 -19.31 11.89 -7.85
C GLY A 1 -18.30 10.84 -8.26
N LEU A 2 -18.35 9.64 -7.65
CA LEU A 2 -17.69 8.47 -8.21
C LEU A 2 -18.29 8.27 -9.61
N MET A 3 -17.49 8.52 -10.65
CA MET A 3 -17.83 8.03 -11.97
C MET A 3 -17.96 6.50 -11.85
N CYS A 4 -19.19 5.99 -11.97
CA CYS A 4 -19.41 4.58 -12.24
C CYS A 4 -18.71 4.28 -13.55
N MET A 5 -17.49 3.77 -13.48
CA MET A 5 -16.86 3.17 -14.66
C MET A 5 -17.65 1.89 -14.97
N GLU A 6 -18.33 1.91 -16.08
CA GLU A 6 -18.94 0.70 -16.63
C GLU A 6 -17.81 -0.28 -16.96
N ILE A 7 -17.58 -1.23 -16.05
CA ILE A 7 -16.57 -2.28 -16.26
C ILE A 7 -17.15 -3.24 -17.26
N SER A 8 -16.72 -3.14 -18.50
CA SER A 8 -17.04 -4.14 -19.49
C SER A 8 -16.27 -5.43 -19.19
N LEU A 9 -16.98 -6.49 -18.91
CA LEU A 9 -16.40 -7.84 -18.74
C LEU A 9 -16.01 -8.49 -20.08
N LYS A 10 -16.09 -7.75 -21.19
CA LYS A 10 -15.69 -8.23 -22.50
C LYS A 10 -14.36 -7.59 -22.92
N LEU A 11 -13.45 -8.44 -23.37
CA LEU A 11 -12.21 -7.97 -24.00
C LEU A 11 -12.52 -7.30 -25.34
N ASN A 12 -11.70 -6.32 -25.71
CA ASN A 12 -11.81 -5.66 -26.99
C ASN A 12 -11.37 -6.60 -28.12
N LYS A 13 -12.10 -6.62 -29.26
CA LYS A 13 -11.81 -7.51 -30.38
C LYS A 13 -10.42 -7.34 -30.98
N ASP A 14 -9.89 -6.12 -31.02
CA ASP A 14 -8.53 -5.90 -31.53
C ASP A 14 -7.48 -6.41 -30.55
N PHE A 15 -7.75 -6.30 -29.24
CA PHE A 15 -6.90 -6.89 -28.20
C PHE A 15 -6.91 -8.41 -28.29
N GLU A 16 -8.08 -9.05 -28.39
CA GLU A 16 -8.22 -10.51 -28.54
C GLU A 16 -7.46 -11.03 -29.77
N ARG A 17 -7.66 -10.38 -30.92
CA ARG A 17 -6.91 -10.74 -32.15
C ARG A 17 -5.39 -10.62 -31.96
N CYS A 18 -4.95 -9.56 -31.31
CA CYS A 18 -3.53 -9.36 -31.03
C CYS A 18 -2.99 -10.47 -30.10
N LEU A 19 -3.75 -10.85 -29.07
CA LEU A 19 -3.38 -11.98 -28.19
C LEU A 19 -3.28 -13.30 -28.97
N GLU A 20 -4.23 -13.59 -29.88
CA GLU A 20 -4.20 -14.79 -30.71
C GLU A 20 -2.96 -14.81 -31.63
N ASP A 21 -2.60 -13.68 -32.22
CA ASP A 21 -1.42 -13.55 -33.07
C ASP A 21 -0.13 -13.78 -32.25
N LEU A 22 -0.05 -13.23 -31.05
CA LEU A 22 1.07 -13.43 -30.12
C LEU A 22 1.13 -14.88 -29.63
N LYS A 23 0.02 -15.50 -29.33
CA LYS A 23 -0.07 -16.92 -28.96
C LYS A 23 0.46 -17.82 -30.07
N LYS A 24 0.10 -17.53 -31.33
CA LYS A 24 0.66 -18.26 -32.48
C LYS A 24 2.16 -18.06 -32.65
N LYS A 25 2.64 -16.83 -32.39
CA LYS A 25 4.05 -16.46 -32.54
C LYS A 25 4.94 -17.11 -31.48
N TYR A 26 4.51 -17.13 -30.23
CA TYR A 26 5.32 -17.63 -29.10
C TYR A 26 5.02 -19.08 -28.71
N GLY A 27 3.92 -19.67 -29.21
CA GLY A 27 3.55 -21.05 -28.92
C GLY A 27 3.38 -21.32 -27.42
N GLU A 28 4.00 -22.39 -26.93
CA GLU A 28 3.95 -22.76 -25.50
C GLU A 28 4.62 -21.74 -24.59
N ASP A 29 5.61 -20.99 -25.06
CA ASP A 29 6.29 -19.95 -24.29
C ASP A 29 5.37 -18.77 -23.98
N PHE A 30 4.30 -18.56 -24.75
CA PHE A 30 3.33 -17.50 -24.53
C PHE A 30 2.76 -17.51 -23.12
N GLU A 31 2.36 -18.65 -22.63
CA GLU A 31 1.73 -18.81 -21.31
C GLU A 31 2.75 -18.69 -20.19
N TYR A 32 3.94 -19.25 -20.38
CA TYR A 32 5.03 -19.20 -19.41
C TYR A 32 5.59 -17.79 -19.22
N ILE A 33 5.81 -17.06 -20.31
CA ILE A 33 6.42 -15.73 -20.28
C ILE A 33 5.51 -14.70 -19.58
N ASN A 34 4.20 -14.85 -19.63
CA ASN A 34 3.28 -13.76 -19.28
C ASN A 34 2.50 -13.95 -18.01
N GLY A 35 2.62 -15.09 -17.34
CA GLY A 35 1.80 -15.40 -16.19
C GLY A 35 0.30 -15.47 -16.49
N VAL A 36 -0.09 -15.36 -17.76
CA VAL A 36 -1.43 -15.66 -18.28
C VAL A 36 -1.37 -17.08 -18.81
N HIS A 37 -1.18 -18.02 -17.93
CA HIS A 37 -1.05 -19.42 -18.28
C HIS A 37 -2.46 -20.03 -18.44
N SER A 38 -2.69 -20.86 -19.46
CA SER A 38 -3.97 -21.57 -19.60
C SER A 38 -4.30 -22.43 -18.38
N SER A 39 -3.26 -23.01 -17.76
CA SER A 39 -3.36 -23.73 -16.49
C SER A 39 -3.79 -22.87 -15.31
N GLN A 40 -3.63 -21.56 -15.36
CA GLN A 40 -4.19 -20.66 -14.34
C GLN A 40 -5.68 -20.40 -14.51
N LEU A 41 -6.24 -20.70 -15.67
CA LEU A 41 -7.67 -20.66 -15.96
C LEU A 41 -8.34 -22.01 -15.72
N ASP A 42 -7.59 -23.12 -15.74
CA ASP A 42 -8.08 -24.44 -15.32
C ASP A 42 -7.94 -24.63 -13.82
N PHE A 43 -9.07 -24.81 -13.14
CA PHE A 43 -9.11 -24.89 -11.68
C PHE A 43 -8.26 -26.04 -11.12
N SER A 44 -8.38 -27.23 -11.70
CA SER A 44 -7.72 -28.43 -11.17
C SER A 44 -6.21 -28.38 -11.36
N GLU A 45 -5.76 -27.92 -12.53
CA GLU A 45 -4.35 -27.79 -12.84
C GLU A 45 -3.70 -26.66 -12.03
N PHE A 46 -4.38 -25.51 -11.90
CA PHE A 46 -3.91 -24.42 -11.06
C PHE A 46 -3.83 -24.83 -9.59
N LEU A 47 -4.84 -25.52 -9.07
CA LEU A 47 -4.83 -26.02 -7.69
C LEU A 47 -3.66 -26.96 -7.44
N SER A 48 -3.40 -27.89 -8.35
CA SER A 48 -2.26 -28.82 -8.26
C SER A 48 -0.92 -28.09 -8.20
N LYS A 49 -0.71 -27.13 -9.11
CA LYS A 49 0.50 -26.30 -9.15
C LYS A 49 0.64 -25.41 -7.91
N PHE A 50 -0.45 -24.80 -7.45
CA PHE A 50 -0.45 -23.95 -6.26
C PHE A 50 -0.04 -24.74 -5.01
N ILE A 51 -0.54 -25.96 -4.83
CA ILE A 51 -0.19 -26.82 -3.69
C ILE A 51 1.26 -27.27 -3.76
N GLN A 52 1.77 -27.60 -4.96
CA GLN A 52 3.11 -28.14 -5.16
C GLN A 52 4.22 -27.07 -5.18
N ASN A 53 3.88 -25.82 -5.47
CA ASN A 53 4.88 -24.78 -5.68
C ASN A 53 5.21 -24.05 -4.36
N ASP A 54 6.33 -24.41 -3.76
CA ASP A 54 6.83 -23.76 -2.54
C ASP A 54 7.32 -22.34 -2.76
N THR A 55 7.65 -21.96 -4.00
CA THR A 55 8.20 -20.63 -4.32
C THR A 55 7.16 -19.51 -4.36
N MET A 56 5.88 -19.83 -4.53
CA MET A 56 4.81 -18.82 -4.56
C MET A 56 4.49 -18.23 -3.18
N ALA A 57 5.04 -18.75 -2.11
CA ALA A 57 4.68 -18.38 -0.75
C ALA A 57 5.84 -18.40 0.23
N ASP A 58 7.08 -18.18 -0.21
CA ASP A 58 8.20 -18.16 0.72
C ASP A 58 8.28 -16.81 1.44
N ALA A 59 7.52 -16.70 2.53
CA ALA A 59 7.54 -15.55 3.43
C ALA A 59 8.88 -15.37 4.15
N THR A 60 9.82 -16.32 4.02
CA THR A 60 11.17 -16.16 4.55
C THR A 60 12.05 -15.35 3.61
N ILE A 61 11.78 -15.40 2.31
CA ILE A 61 12.50 -14.65 1.27
C ILE A 61 11.84 -13.28 1.05
N ASP A 62 10.51 -13.25 0.94
CA ASP A 62 9.74 -12.01 0.81
C ASP A 62 8.63 -11.97 1.86
N PRO A 63 8.81 -11.20 2.96
CA PRO A 63 7.80 -11.05 3.99
C PRO A 63 6.51 -10.37 3.47
N ASN A 64 6.56 -9.81 2.27
CA ASN A 64 5.42 -9.23 1.57
C ASN A 64 4.79 -10.20 0.56
N ALA A 65 5.33 -11.39 0.42
CA ALA A 65 4.71 -12.42 -0.41
C ALA A 65 3.27 -12.67 0.05
N ASN A 66 2.34 -12.57 -0.89
CA ASN A 66 0.90 -12.57 -0.64
C ASN A 66 0.35 -13.88 -0.06
N ALA A 67 1.14 -14.92 0.03
CA ALA A 67 0.69 -16.23 0.47
C ALA A 67 1.57 -16.77 1.60
N ARG A 68 1.46 -16.17 2.80
CA ARG A 68 2.04 -16.77 4.02
C ARG A 68 1.44 -18.13 4.35
N HIS A 69 0.21 -18.37 3.92
CA HIS A 69 -0.51 -19.63 4.15
C HIS A 69 -1.20 -20.05 2.85
N LYS A 70 -0.99 -21.29 2.47
CA LYS A 70 -1.71 -21.92 1.36
C LYS A 70 -3.10 -22.33 1.83
N ASP A 71 -4.02 -21.39 1.85
CA ASP A 71 -5.44 -21.60 2.14
C ASP A 71 -6.30 -21.29 0.91
N ILE A 72 -7.59 -21.55 1.04
CA ILE A 72 -8.53 -21.31 -0.07
C ILE A 72 -8.56 -19.85 -0.51
N ARG A 73 -8.31 -18.94 0.40
CA ARG A 73 -8.36 -17.51 0.11
C ARG A 73 -7.14 -17.05 -0.69
N SER A 74 -5.93 -17.45 -0.28
CA SER A 74 -4.72 -17.19 -1.04
C SER A 74 -4.78 -17.85 -2.43
N PHE A 75 -5.35 -19.06 -2.54
CA PHE A 75 -5.61 -19.72 -3.81
C PHE A 75 -6.52 -18.88 -4.72
N MET A 76 -7.66 -18.40 -4.22
CA MET A 76 -8.60 -17.60 -5.00
C MET A 76 -7.99 -16.26 -5.42
N THR A 77 -7.18 -15.64 -4.55
CA THR A 77 -6.45 -14.42 -4.86
C THR A 77 -5.45 -14.63 -5.99
N GLU A 78 -4.63 -15.67 -5.93
CA GLU A 78 -3.65 -15.97 -6.97
C GLU A 78 -4.32 -16.35 -8.31
N LYS A 79 -5.41 -17.12 -8.26
CA LYS A 79 -6.20 -17.44 -9.45
C LYS A 79 -6.79 -16.17 -10.10
N GLY A 80 -7.35 -15.28 -9.29
CA GLY A 80 -7.94 -14.02 -9.78
C GLY A 80 -6.93 -13.11 -10.46
N LYS A 81 -5.67 -13.07 -10.01
CA LYS A 81 -4.63 -12.22 -10.60
C LYS A 81 -4.40 -12.44 -12.09
N SER A 82 -4.53 -13.66 -12.59
CA SER A 82 -4.36 -13.94 -14.03
C SER A 82 -5.49 -13.39 -14.88
N GLU A 83 -6.73 -13.48 -14.37
CA GLU A 83 -7.91 -12.89 -15.02
C GLU A 83 -7.84 -11.37 -14.98
N ASP A 84 -7.54 -10.80 -13.82
CA ASP A 84 -7.36 -9.36 -13.61
C ASP A 84 -6.26 -8.80 -14.50
N LYS A 85 -5.18 -9.55 -14.74
CA LYS A 85 -4.11 -9.15 -15.64
C LYS A 85 -4.58 -8.99 -17.08
N LEU A 86 -5.39 -9.92 -17.59
CA LEU A 86 -5.96 -9.80 -18.94
C LEU A 86 -6.82 -8.53 -19.08
N PHE A 87 -7.68 -8.25 -18.11
CA PHE A 87 -8.49 -7.05 -18.12
C PHE A 87 -7.65 -5.78 -17.98
N GLY A 88 -6.64 -5.78 -17.13
CA GLY A 88 -5.70 -4.66 -16.99
C GLY A 88 -4.93 -4.37 -18.28
N LEU A 89 -4.40 -5.39 -18.93
CA LEU A 89 -3.71 -5.26 -20.22
C LEU A 89 -4.66 -4.77 -21.32
N ASN A 90 -5.89 -5.30 -21.37
CA ASN A 90 -6.91 -4.83 -22.32
C ASN A 90 -7.23 -3.34 -22.12
N LYS A 91 -7.37 -2.89 -20.89
CA LYS A 91 -7.63 -1.47 -20.59
C LYS A 91 -6.49 -0.58 -21.04
N ILE A 92 -5.25 -0.93 -20.71
CA ILE A 92 -4.06 -0.17 -21.11
C ILE A 92 -3.92 -0.17 -22.65
N PHE A 93 -4.16 -1.32 -23.29
CA PHE A 93 -4.16 -1.42 -24.75
C PHE A 93 -5.16 -0.44 -25.39
N LEU A 94 -6.36 -0.32 -24.83
CA LEU A 94 -7.37 0.61 -25.31
C LEU A 94 -6.96 2.07 -25.12
N GLU A 95 -6.40 2.42 -24.00
CA GLU A 95 -5.89 3.77 -23.72
C GLU A 95 -4.75 4.14 -24.69
N ILE A 96 -3.82 3.24 -24.93
CA ILE A 96 -2.74 3.43 -25.91
C ILE A 96 -3.31 3.54 -27.33
N LYS A 97 -4.27 2.68 -27.67
CA LYS A 97 -4.94 2.73 -28.99
C LYS A 97 -5.64 4.05 -29.23
N GLU A 98 -6.31 4.60 -28.22
CA GLU A 98 -6.99 5.89 -28.31
C GLU A 98 -6.01 7.05 -28.48
N MET A 99 -4.91 7.06 -27.71
CA MET A 99 -3.94 8.15 -27.72
C MET A 99 -2.97 8.09 -28.91
N TRP A 100 -2.52 6.90 -29.32
CA TRP A 100 -1.43 6.73 -30.29
C TRP A 100 -1.75 5.74 -31.43
N GLY A 101 -2.96 5.24 -31.49
CA GLY A 101 -3.45 4.36 -32.55
C GLY A 101 -3.15 2.87 -32.35
N LEU A 102 -3.84 2.06 -33.14
CA LEU A 102 -3.80 0.59 -33.05
C LEU A 102 -2.39 -0.02 -33.22
N ARG A 103 -1.58 0.56 -34.11
CA ARG A 103 -0.21 0.08 -34.37
C ARG A 103 0.64 0.16 -33.10
N THR A 104 0.59 1.30 -32.41
CA THR A 104 1.34 1.53 -31.18
C THR A 104 0.86 0.60 -30.06
N ALA A 105 -0.45 0.41 -29.94
CA ALA A 105 -1.01 -0.51 -28.95
C ALA A 105 -0.56 -1.95 -29.18
N LYS A 106 -0.51 -2.41 -30.43
CA LYS A 106 0.03 -3.74 -30.77
C LYS A 106 1.52 -3.88 -30.44
N GLN A 107 2.32 -2.86 -30.77
CA GLN A 107 3.76 -2.86 -30.45
C GLN A 107 3.99 -2.87 -28.94
N TRP A 108 3.20 -2.10 -28.18
CA TRP A 108 3.27 -2.13 -26.71
C TRP A 108 2.93 -3.51 -26.16
N LEU A 109 1.85 -4.13 -26.60
CA LEU A 109 1.42 -5.44 -26.12
C LEU A 109 2.47 -6.51 -26.48
N GLU A 110 3.04 -6.47 -27.68
CA GLU A 110 4.14 -7.36 -28.06
C GLU A 110 5.38 -7.15 -27.21
N ALA A 111 5.75 -5.92 -26.87
CA ALA A 111 6.88 -5.60 -26.00
C ALA A 111 6.67 -6.15 -24.57
N GLU A 112 5.46 -6.07 -24.03
CA GLU A 112 5.08 -6.66 -22.74
C GLU A 112 5.20 -8.19 -22.79
N PHE A 113 4.74 -8.81 -23.86
CA PHE A 113 4.80 -10.26 -24.03
C PHE A 113 6.20 -10.80 -24.35
N SER A 114 7.03 -10.07 -25.04
CA SER A 114 8.43 -10.45 -25.30
C SER A 114 9.37 -10.16 -24.14
N LYS A 115 8.86 -9.57 -23.04
CA LYS A 115 9.66 -9.07 -21.91
C LYS A 115 10.67 -7.96 -22.25
N ALA A 116 10.51 -7.31 -23.40
CA ALA A 116 11.21 -6.08 -23.71
C ALA A 116 10.72 -4.92 -22.83
N LEU A 117 9.46 -4.99 -22.37
CA LEU A 117 8.85 -4.11 -21.40
C LEU A 117 8.21 -4.94 -20.29
N TYR A 118 8.27 -4.44 -19.07
CA TYR A 118 7.57 -5.03 -17.93
C TYR A 118 6.78 -3.95 -17.20
N LEU A 119 5.47 -4.14 -17.11
CA LEU A 119 4.59 -3.31 -16.30
C LEU A 119 4.24 -4.04 -15.00
N ASN A 120 4.78 -3.54 -13.91
CA ASN A 120 4.48 -4.10 -12.58
C ASN A 120 3.00 -3.93 -12.24
N ASP A 121 2.41 -4.97 -11.65
CA ASP A 121 1.00 -4.99 -11.23
C ASP A 121 0.01 -4.56 -12.34
N SER A 122 0.24 -5.00 -13.57
CA SER A 122 -0.60 -4.66 -14.73
C SER A 122 -2.07 -5.05 -14.55
N SER A 123 -2.38 -6.00 -13.66
CA SER A 123 -3.75 -6.36 -13.27
C SER A 123 -4.51 -5.21 -12.58
N THR A 124 -3.80 -4.36 -11.85
CA THR A 124 -4.41 -3.28 -11.05
C THR A 124 -3.92 -1.88 -11.41
N ALA A 125 -2.82 -1.76 -12.17
CA ALA A 125 -2.12 -0.50 -12.45
C ALA A 125 -3.01 0.59 -13.07
N SER A 126 -4.03 0.23 -13.85
CA SER A 126 -4.96 1.18 -14.46
C SER A 126 -6.22 1.47 -13.64
N TYR A 127 -6.42 0.76 -12.52
CA TYR A 127 -7.61 0.91 -11.67
C TYR A 127 -7.31 1.47 -10.29
N PHE A 128 -6.12 1.21 -9.76
CA PHE A 128 -5.72 1.58 -8.41
C PHE A 128 -4.43 2.40 -8.43
N ALA A 129 -4.37 3.39 -7.55
CA ALA A 129 -3.12 4.06 -7.25
C ALA A 129 -2.10 3.04 -6.70
N TYR A 130 -0.85 3.10 -7.17
CA TYR A 130 0.17 2.17 -6.73
C TYR A 130 0.69 2.53 -5.33
N CYS A 131 1.48 3.58 -5.22
CA CYS A 131 1.98 4.09 -3.95
C CYS A 131 1.56 5.54 -3.78
N TRP A 132 1.09 5.91 -2.60
CA TRP A 132 0.63 7.26 -2.34
C TRP A 132 1.11 7.76 -0.99
N ALA A 133 1.59 9.02 -0.96
CA ALA A 133 1.86 9.74 0.26
C ALA A 133 0.57 10.43 0.73
N ASN A 134 0.11 10.10 1.93
CA ASN A 134 -1.14 10.57 2.47
C ASN A 134 -0.87 11.57 3.60
N ASP A 135 -1.30 12.80 3.42
CA ASP A 135 -1.28 13.82 4.46
C ASP A 135 -2.30 13.47 5.56
N LEU A 136 -1.82 13.35 6.79
CA LEU A 136 -2.64 13.00 7.95
C LEU A 136 -3.26 14.21 8.66
N THR A 137 -3.08 15.42 8.15
CA THR A 137 -3.64 16.65 8.76
C THR A 137 -5.13 16.54 8.96
N ARG A 138 -5.84 16.09 7.93
CA ARG A 138 -7.29 15.92 8.01
C ARG A 138 -7.70 14.83 9.00
N LEU A 139 -6.95 13.73 9.07
CA LEU A 139 -7.20 12.68 10.06
C LEU A 139 -7.01 13.20 11.48
N ALA A 140 -5.96 13.99 11.72
CA ALA A 140 -5.65 14.57 13.02
C ALA A 140 -6.66 15.64 13.47
N THR A 141 -7.31 16.35 12.54
CA THR A 141 -8.21 17.47 12.83
C THR A 141 -9.70 17.13 12.71
N GLU A 142 -10.06 16.09 11.94
CA GLU A 142 -11.44 15.69 11.69
C GLU A 142 -11.75 14.25 12.15
N GLY A 143 -10.72 13.44 12.47
CA GLY A 143 -10.88 12.01 12.79
C GLY A 143 -11.09 11.15 11.55
N LEU A 144 -11.92 10.11 11.65
CA LEU A 144 -12.17 9.11 10.60
C LEU A 144 -13.06 9.65 9.47
N PHE A 145 -12.67 10.76 8.86
CA PHE A 145 -13.43 11.52 7.85
C PHE A 145 -13.86 10.70 6.61
N PHE A 146 -13.24 9.55 6.38
CA PHE A 146 -13.52 8.67 5.25
C PHE A 146 -14.66 7.66 5.54
N ILE A 147 -15.19 7.64 6.74
CA ILE A 147 -16.34 6.81 7.16
C ILE A 147 -17.54 7.71 7.31
N SER A 148 -18.46 7.70 6.33
CA SER A 148 -19.59 8.64 6.25
C SER A 148 -20.63 8.48 7.35
N ASP A 149 -20.76 7.28 7.92
CA ASP A 149 -21.86 6.95 8.85
C ASP A 149 -21.47 7.14 10.32
N TYR A 150 -20.24 7.58 10.58
CA TYR A 150 -19.76 7.87 11.93
C TYR A 150 -19.91 9.34 12.26
N ASN A 151 -20.38 9.63 13.47
CA ASN A 151 -20.28 10.96 14.04
C ASN A 151 -18.85 11.19 14.53
N ASN A 152 -17.96 11.47 13.57
CA ASN A 152 -16.53 11.59 13.82
C ASN A 152 -16.19 12.78 14.69
N GLN A 153 -15.30 12.54 15.64
CA GLN A 153 -14.64 13.57 16.42
C GLN A 153 -13.13 13.47 16.18
N PRO A 154 -12.40 14.59 16.17
CA PRO A 154 -10.95 14.53 16.06
C PRO A 154 -10.36 13.77 17.26
N PRO A 155 -9.26 13.02 17.05
CA PRO A 155 -8.56 12.38 18.15
C PRO A 155 -8.06 13.44 19.14
N LYS A 156 -8.09 13.11 20.43
CA LYS A 156 -7.61 14.01 21.49
C LYS A 156 -6.27 13.59 22.07
N HIS A 157 -5.93 12.31 21.94
CA HIS A 157 -4.78 11.69 22.56
C HIS A 157 -3.93 10.93 21.55
N LEU A 158 -2.64 10.78 21.83
CA LEU A 158 -1.70 10.04 20.98
C LEU A 158 -2.19 8.63 20.66
N THR A 159 -2.74 7.93 21.64
CA THR A 159 -3.27 6.56 21.46
C THR A 159 -4.43 6.52 20.48
N THR A 160 -5.38 7.44 20.60
CA THR A 160 -6.54 7.54 19.71
C THR A 160 -6.11 7.94 18.29
N PHE A 161 -5.20 8.91 18.18
CA PHE A 161 -4.64 9.27 16.87
C PHE A 161 -4.00 8.07 16.16
N PHE A 162 -3.21 7.27 16.88
CA PHE A 162 -2.63 6.06 16.27
C PHE A 162 -3.66 5.00 15.94
N ASP A 163 -4.72 4.87 16.72
CA ASP A 163 -5.83 3.97 16.38
C ASP A 163 -6.52 4.43 15.08
N ASP A 164 -6.79 5.73 14.92
CA ASP A 164 -7.32 6.31 13.69
C ASP A 164 -6.39 6.12 12.49
N VAL A 165 -5.07 6.25 12.70
CA VAL A 165 -4.07 5.96 11.65
C VAL A 165 -4.14 4.50 11.20
N ILE A 166 -4.28 3.55 12.11
CA ILE A 166 -4.40 2.14 11.77
C ILE A 166 -5.65 1.86 10.93
N GLU A 167 -6.79 2.43 11.30
CA GLU A 167 -8.03 2.33 10.52
C GLU A 167 -7.87 2.95 9.13
N PHE A 168 -7.21 4.10 9.05
CA PHE A 168 -6.95 4.77 7.78
C PHE A 168 -6.00 3.95 6.88
N VAL A 169 -4.94 3.38 7.44
CA VAL A 169 -4.04 2.49 6.71
C VAL A 169 -4.77 1.24 6.24
N SER A 170 -5.60 0.64 7.08
CA SER A 170 -6.44 -0.51 6.68
C SER A 170 -7.36 -0.14 5.52
N PHE A 171 -8.03 1.00 5.58
CA PHE A 171 -8.89 1.49 4.52
C PHE A 171 -8.12 1.70 3.21
N LEU A 172 -6.98 2.38 3.24
CA LEU A 172 -6.19 2.71 2.05
C LEU A 172 -5.49 1.50 1.45
N SER A 173 -4.90 0.64 2.29
CA SER A 173 -4.14 -0.52 1.82
C SER A 173 -4.98 -1.53 1.06
N ASN A 174 -6.29 -1.53 1.27
CA ASN A 174 -7.25 -2.33 0.51
C ASN A 174 -7.76 -1.61 -0.76
N ARG A 175 -7.28 -0.41 -1.06
CA ARG A 175 -7.65 0.42 -2.23
C ARG A 175 -6.45 0.92 -3.03
N GLN A 176 -5.25 0.59 -2.57
CA GLN A 176 -3.99 0.86 -3.28
C GLN A 176 -3.30 -0.47 -3.57
N SER A 177 -2.63 -0.58 -4.70
CA SER A 177 -1.90 -1.80 -5.05
C SER A 177 -0.51 -1.86 -4.41
N GLY A 178 0.03 -0.73 -3.98
CA GLY A 178 1.34 -0.60 -3.35
C GLY A 178 1.30 -0.05 -1.93
N ALA A 179 2.28 0.77 -1.59
CA ALA A 179 2.50 1.27 -0.23
C ALA A 179 1.63 2.48 0.12
N VAL A 180 1.19 2.53 1.37
CA VAL A 180 0.57 3.68 2.01
C VAL A 180 1.67 4.52 2.67
N GLY A 181 2.00 5.66 2.08
CA GLY A 181 2.95 6.61 2.65
C GLY A 181 2.29 7.50 3.71
N LEU A 182 2.98 7.69 4.83
CA LEU A 182 2.54 8.51 5.98
C LEU A 182 3.60 9.57 6.28
N PRO A 183 3.73 10.61 5.44
CA PRO A 183 4.87 11.53 5.51
C PRO A 183 4.91 12.35 6.81
N ASN A 184 3.78 12.77 7.34
CA ASN A 184 3.71 13.65 8.50
C ASN A 184 3.17 12.97 9.78
N ILE A 185 3.21 11.63 9.85
CA ILE A 185 2.73 10.91 11.03
C ILE A 185 3.52 11.28 12.30
N LEU A 186 4.85 11.48 12.21
CA LEU A 186 5.68 11.81 13.36
C LEU A 186 5.48 13.26 13.82
N ILE A 187 5.08 14.16 12.92
CA ILE A 187 4.71 15.54 13.24
C ILE A 187 3.45 15.55 14.11
N TRP A 188 2.41 14.85 13.69
CA TRP A 188 1.16 14.75 14.44
C TRP A 188 1.31 13.91 15.71
N ALA A 189 2.14 12.86 15.70
CA ALA A 189 2.46 12.09 16.90
C ALA A 189 3.11 12.97 17.98
N TYR A 190 4.05 13.84 17.58
CA TYR A 190 4.66 14.82 18.48
C TYR A 190 3.62 15.75 19.08
N TYR A 191 2.71 16.31 18.27
CA TYR A 191 1.66 17.20 18.74
C TYR A 191 0.78 16.54 19.82
N PHE A 192 0.25 15.34 19.54
CA PHE A 192 -0.61 14.65 20.50
C PHE A 192 0.14 14.19 21.75
N TRP A 193 1.38 13.75 21.62
CA TRP A 193 2.21 13.40 22.75
C TRP A 193 2.48 14.60 23.66
N LYS A 194 2.90 15.72 23.08
CA LYS A 194 3.12 16.98 23.82
C LYS A 194 1.85 17.41 24.57
N ASN A 195 0.71 17.40 23.87
CA ASN A 195 -0.55 17.78 24.46
C ASN A 195 -0.98 16.85 25.61
N ASP A 196 -0.79 15.54 25.47
CA ASP A 196 -1.07 14.57 26.53
C ASP A 196 -0.21 14.79 27.78
N VAL A 197 1.05 15.17 27.60
CA VAL A 197 1.97 15.48 28.70
C VAL A 197 1.62 16.80 29.36
N GLU A 198 1.47 17.87 28.59
CA GLU A 198 1.21 19.23 29.09
C GLU A 198 -0.18 19.36 29.73
N SER A 199 -1.18 18.66 29.22
CA SER A 199 -2.54 18.66 29.82
C SER A 199 -2.67 17.80 31.07
N GLY A 200 -1.64 17.03 31.42
CA GLY A 200 -1.69 16.10 32.57
C GLY A 200 -2.49 14.83 32.30
N TYR A 201 -2.82 14.52 31.06
CA TYR A 201 -3.49 13.27 30.69
C TYR A 201 -2.61 12.06 31.00
N TYR A 202 -1.29 12.18 30.77
CA TYR A 202 -0.31 11.18 31.17
C TYR A 202 0.65 11.73 32.21
N LEU A 203 0.63 11.14 33.42
CA LEU A 203 1.35 11.67 34.58
C LEU A 203 2.66 10.94 34.90
N LYS A 204 2.98 9.89 34.15
CA LYS A 204 4.22 9.12 34.32
C LYS A 204 5.32 9.66 33.42
N ASP A 205 6.37 8.86 33.20
CA ASP A 205 7.50 9.25 32.36
C ASP A 205 7.09 9.50 30.89
N PRO A 206 7.21 10.75 30.40
CA PRO A 206 6.80 11.10 29.04
C PRO A 206 7.55 10.37 27.94
N ASP A 207 8.84 10.09 28.12
CA ASP A 207 9.65 9.37 27.14
C ASP A 207 9.18 7.91 27.01
N THR A 208 8.93 7.25 28.11
CA THR A 208 8.36 5.89 28.11
C THR A 208 7.00 5.85 27.42
N TYR A 209 6.15 6.84 27.63
CA TYR A 209 4.85 6.94 26.98
C TYR A 209 4.98 7.02 25.45
N LEU A 210 5.85 7.89 24.97
CA LEU A 210 6.12 8.04 23.52
C LEU A 210 6.64 6.72 22.92
N ARG A 211 7.64 6.12 23.55
CA ARG A 211 8.27 4.86 23.09
C ARG A 211 7.29 3.70 23.04
N GLN A 212 6.46 3.53 24.05
CA GLN A 212 5.45 2.47 24.09
C GLN A 212 4.39 2.65 22.99
N ASN A 213 3.98 3.89 22.71
CA ASN A 213 3.03 4.17 21.63
C ASN A 213 3.65 3.94 20.25
N PHE A 214 4.90 4.31 20.02
CA PHE A 214 5.60 3.96 18.79
C PHE A 214 5.77 2.44 18.63
N GLN A 215 6.12 1.74 19.68
CA GLN A 215 6.19 0.28 19.65
C GLN A 215 4.84 -0.34 19.28
N LYS A 216 3.75 0.11 19.92
CA LYS A 216 2.38 -0.33 19.61
C LYS A 216 2.04 -0.07 18.14
N LEU A 217 2.34 1.12 17.62
CA LEU A 217 2.11 1.48 16.22
C LEU A 217 2.82 0.52 15.26
N ILE A 218 4.11 0.26 15.49
CA ILE A 218 4.91 -0.65 14.66
C ILE A 218 4.31 -2.06 14.66
N TYR A 219 3.94 -2.59 15.82
CA TYR A 219 3.31 -3.91 15.91
C TYR A 219 1.96 -3.95 15.20
N ARG A 220 1.14 -2.93 15.32
CA ARG A 220 -0.17 -2.88 14.68
C ARG A 220 -0.05 -2.75 13.15
N LEU A 221 0.87 -1.94 12.64
CA LEU A 221 1.12 -1.81 11.20
C LEU A 221 1.64 -3.12 10.57
N ASN A 222 2.28 -3.98 11.35
CA ASN A 222 2.78 -5.28 10.89
C ASN A 222 1.77 -6.43 11.07
N GLN A 223 0.52 -6.16 11.45
CA GLN A 223 -0.49 -7.20 11.55
C GLN A 223 -0.85 -7.75 10.17
N PRO A 224 -0.92 -9.09 10.00
CA PRO A 224 -1.11 -9.73 8.69
C PRO A 224 -2.51 -9.54 8.11
N PHE A 225 -3.41 -8.87 8.81
CA PHE A 225 -4.82 -8.71 8.41
C PHE A 225 -5.23 -7.26 8.13
N LEU A 226 -4.31 -6.30 8.17
CA LEU A 226 -4.61 -4.91 7.84
C LEU A 226 -4.96 -4.74 6.36
N ARG A 227 -4.30 -5.49 5.50
CA ARG A 227 -4.66 -5.67 4.10
C ARG A 227 -5.14 -7.10 3.92
N ILE A 228 -6.05 -7.34 3.00
CA ILE A 228 -6.56 -8.70 2.74
C ILE A 228 -5.36 -9.66 2.56
N ASP A 229 -5.27 -10.64 3.47
CA ASP A 229 -4.30 -11.74 3.49
C ASP A 229 -2.82 -11.35 3.64
N GLN A 230 -2.51 -10.09 3.99
CA GLN A 230 -1.12 -9.65 4.19
C GLN A 230 -1.04 -8.44 5.13
N CYS A 231 0.17 -8.09 5.57
CA CYS A 231 0.39 -6.83 6.25
C CYS A 231 0.30 -5.66 5.26
N ALA A 232 -0.12 -4.51 5.75
CA ALA A 232 -0.12 -3.29 4.95
C ALA A 232 1.33 -2.83 4.73
N PHE A 233 1.67 -2.51 3.47
CA PHE A 233 2.90 -1.79 3.18
C PHE A 233 2.75 -0.35 3.64
N THR A 234 3.54 0.06 4.60
CA THR A 234 3.54 1.43 5.09
C THR A 234 4.93 2.04 5.01
N ASN A 235 4.97 3.30 4.61
CA ASN A 235 6.19 4.08 4.59
C ASN A 235 6.03 5.27 5.54
N ILE A 236 6.94 5.39 6.50
CA ILE A 236 7.03 6.52 7.44
C ILE A 236 8.28 7.29 7.09
N SER A 237 8.12 8.57 6.80
CA SER A 237 9.23 9.43 6.40
C SER A 237 9.92 10.04 7.61
N ILE A 238 11.25 10.13 7.52
CA ILE A 238 12.12 10.86 8.45
C ILE A 238 12.73 12.02 7.68
N PHE A 239 12.63 13.21 8.23
CA PHE A 239 13.08 14.43 7.57
C PHE A 239 14.19 15.12 8.38
N ASP A 240 15.14 15.69 7.67
CA ASP A 240 16.06 16.64 8.26
C ASP A 240 15.41 18.03 8.44
N ARG A 241 16.14 18.96 9.09
CA ARG A 241 15.64 20.31 9.36
C ARG A 241 15.15 21.04 8.11
N PRO A 242 15.93 21.16 7.02
CA PRO A 242 15.49 21.91 5.84
C PRO A 242 14.19 21.40 5.24
N TYR A 243 14.00 20.07 5.21
CA TYR A 243 12.75 19.47 4.72
C TYR A 243 11.59 19.69 5.67
N LEU A 244 11.79 19.59 7.01
CA LEU A 244 10.74 19.89 7.98
C LEU A 244 10.28 21.36 7.86
N GLU A 245 11.21 22.28 7.73
CA GLU A 245 10.91 23.71 7.58
C GLU A 245 10.17 24.00 6.27
N SER A 246 10.65 23.46 5.15
CA SER A 246 10.10 23.78 3.82
C SER A 246 8.79 23.10 3.50
N LEU A 247 8.61 21.83 3.90
CA LEU A 247 7.43 21.06 3.56
C LEU A 247 6.30 21.19 4.59
N PHE A 248 6.66 21.33 5.87
CA PHE A 248 5.70 21.24 6.97
C PHE A 248 5.69 22.46 7.90
N GLY A 249 6.65 23.38 7.77
CA GLY A 249 6.78 24.53 8.66
C GLY A 249 5.52 25.39 8.77
N GLY A 250 4.74 25.48 7.69
CA GLY A 250 3.48 26.21 7.64
C GLY A 250 2.26 25.49 8.24
N ILE A 251 2.40 24.24 8.71
CA ILE A 251 1.31 23.55 9.37
C ILE A 251 1.03 24.21 10.72
N GLU A 252 -0.22 24.64 10.92
CA GLU A 252 -0.76 25.10 12.17
C GLU A 252 -1.41 23.94 12.92
N PHE A 253 -1.00 23.75 14.18
CA PHE A 253 -1.63 22.77 15.05
C PHE A 253 -2.92 23.34 15.66
N PRO A 254 -3.85 22.47 16.14
CA PRO A 254 -5.11 22.92 16.76
C PRO A 254 -4.96 23.86 17.96
N ASP A 255 -3.80 23.92 18.60
CA ASP A 255 -3.46 24.83 19.68
C ASP A 255 -2.99 26.22 19.20
N GLY A 256 -2.93 26.44 17.87
CA GLY A 256 -2.47 27.68 17.24
C GLY A 256 -0.96 27.79 17.10
N SER A 257 -0.18 26.80 17.55
CA SER A 257 1.26 26.77 17.33
C SER A 257 1.62 26.23 15.93
N PHE A 258 2.79 26.60 15.43
CA PHE A 258 3.23 26.17 14.11
C PHE A 258 4.38 25.14 14.19
N VAL A 259 4.46 24.27 13.21
CA VAL A 259 5.56 23.30 13.08
C VAL A 259 6.90 23.98 13.05
N ILE A 260 7.03 25.12 12.35
CA ILE A 260 8.30 25.86 12.23
C ILE A 260 8.90 26.26 13.59
N ASP A 261 8.06 26.50 14.59
CA ASP A 261 8.48 26.93 15.93
C ASP A 261 8.97 25.76 16.81
N GLN A 262 8.80 24.51 16.34
CA GLN A 262 9.00 23.28 17.13
C GLN A 262 9.93 22.27 16.44
N ILE A 263 10.74 22.70 15.49
CA ILE A 263 11.58 21.82 14.65
C ILE A 263 12.57 20.99 15.48
N GLU A 264 13.19 21.56 16.52
CA GLU A 264 14.14 20.84 17.37
C GLU A 264 13.49 19.65 18.11
N GLU A 265 12.32 19.88 18.65
CA GLU A 265 11.56 18.88 19.38
C GLU A 265 11.04 17.79 18.43
N LEU A 266 10.64 18.17 17.21
CA LEU A 266 10.26 17.22 16.16
C LEU A 266 11.42 16.32 15.75
N ILE A 267 12.62 16.88 15.59
CA ILE A 267 13.83 16.10 15.30
C ILE A 267 14.11 15.10 16.43
N LYS A 268 13.95 15.51 17.69
CA LYS A 268 14.09 14.60 18.84
C LYS A 268 13.03 13.48 18.80
N CYS A 269 11.79 13.82 18.51
CA CYS A 269 10.71 12.83 18.36
C CYS A 269 11.02 11.81 17.25
N GLN A 270 11.51 12.24 16.10
CA GLN A 270 11.96 11.35 15.02
C GLN A 270 13.10 10.42 15.47
N LYS A 271 14.06 10.93 16.24
CA LYS A 271 15.15 10.10 16.81
C LYS A 271 14.62 9.00 17.72
N VAL A 272 13.68 9.35 18.61
CA VAL A 272 13.02 8.37 19.49
C VAL A 272 12.32 7.28 18.67
N PHE A 273 11.61 7.66 17.61
CA PHE A 273 10.98 6.69 16.70
C PHE A 273 12.01 5.74 16.08
N MET A 274 13.12 6.26 15.54
CA MET A 274 14.18 5.44 14.96
C MET A 274 14.82 4.47 15.96
N GLU A 275 15.03 4.91 17.21
CA GLU A 275 15.53 4.07 18.30
C GLU A 275 14.56 2.92 18.60
N VAL A 276 13.26 3.22 18.70
CA VAL A 276 12.22 2.19 18.93
C VAL A 276 12.16 1.20 17.76
N VAL A 277 12.23 1.67 16.50
CA VAL A 277 12.31 0.79 15.32
C VAL A 277 13.52 -0.14 15.41
N SER A 278 14.68 0.41 15.76
CA SER A 278 15.91 -0.39 15.92
C SER A 278 15.78 -1.46 17.00
N ASP A 279 15.19 -1.10 18.13
CA ASP A 279 15.00 -2.03 19.26
C ASP A 279 13.98 -3.12 18.95
N VAL A 280 12.87 -2.77 18.31
CA VAL A 280 11.86 -3.75 17.84
C VAL A 280 12.49 -4.72 16.85
N LYS A 281 13.26 -4.23 15.88
CA LYS A 281 13.96 -5.06 14.90
C LYS A 281 14.95 -6.05 15.53
N LYS A 282 15.63 -5.68 16.60
CA LYS A 282 16.57 -6.56 17.32
C LYS A 282 15.87 -7.67 18.11
N ARG A 283 14.66 -7.43 18.60
CA ARG A 283 13.91 -8.33 19.49
C ARG A 283 12.93 -9.23 18.77
N THR A 284 12.55 -8.88 17.57
CA THR A 284 11.47 -9.56 16.83
C THR A 284 11.84 -9.67 15.36
N ASN A 285 11.23 -10.65 14.68
CA ASN A 285 11.29 -10.75 13.21
C ASN A 285 10.31 -9.79 12.50
N VAL A 286 9.91 -8.70 13.16
CA VAL A 286 9.09 -7.67 12.53
C VAL A 286 9.90 -6.99 11.44
N TYR A 287 9.37 -7.04 10.23
CA TYR A 287 10.01 -6.43 9.08
C TYR A 287 9.79 -4.92 9.09
N VAL A 288 10.87 -4.19 9.22
CA VAL A 288 10.91 -2.75 8.95
C VAL A 288 11.89 -2.55 7.82
N SER A 289 11.39 -2.24 6.61
CA SER A 289 12.25 -1.90 5.49
C SER A 289 13.03 -0.60 5.80
N ARG A 290 14.26 -0.54 5.36
CA ARG A 290 15.06 0.68 5.41
C ARG A 290 14.64 1.62 4.28
#